data_72a581b3d3fb47b381e0f3f30de6f0ef
#
_entry.id   72a581b3d3fb47b381e0f3f30de6f0ef
#
_cell.length_a   1.000
_cell.length_b   1.000
_cell.length_c   1.000
_cell.angle_alpha   90.00
_cell.angle_beta   90.00
_cell.angle_gamma   90.00
#
_symmetry.space_group_name_H-M   'P 1'
#
loop_
_entity.id
_entity.type
_entity.pdbx_description
1 polymer ?
#
loop_
_entity_poly.entity_id
_entity_poly.type
_entity_poly.pdbx_seq_one_letter_code
_entity_poly.pdbx_strand_id
1 'polypeptide(L)'
;KIKSTRSNGKLGRNQPITHLGINGTAYELQACQIYFGLLKYKQWQQRRRQIADYYIQQLMDLPLQFIVAGEHCVSNNHKFVVLSKDRANLVHFLQANKVDAQIHYTDNFNMTFGDKTDMPMTDRLCKQVISLPNHQWLTDAEVETIANTVRNFFE
;
A
#
# COMPACT_ATOMS: atom_id res chain seq x y z
N LYS A 1 -4.59 17.99 -22.28
CA LYS A 1 -4.41 18.74 -21.03
C LYS A 1 -3.23 18.21 -20.19
N ILE A 2 -3.14 16.91 -19.85
CA ILE A 2 -2.02 16.35 -19.08
C ILE A 2 -0.66 16.66 -19.70
N LYS A 3 -0.51 16.44 -21.02
CA LYS A 3 0.76 16.67 -21.74
C LYS A 3 1.23 18.13 -21.66
N SER A 4 0.34 19.10 -21.76
CA SER A 4 0.68 20.51 -21.64
C SER A 4 0.94 20.93 -20.18
N THR A 5 0.17 20.40 -19.22
CA THR A 5 0.37 20.68 -17.80
C THR A 5 1.78 20.27 -17.33
N ARG A 6 2.25 19.05 -17.70
CA ARG A 6 3.61 18.59 -17.34
C ARG A 6 4.74 19.36 -18.05
N SER A 7 4.41 20.13 -19.07
CA SER A 7 5.34 20.91 -19.90
C SER A 7 5.18 22.41 -19.63
N ASN A 8 5.05 22.81 -18.37
CA ASN A 8 4.91 24.22 -17.94
C ASN A 8 3.68 24.95 -18.56
N GLY A 9 2.60 24.23 -18.84
CA GLY A 9 1.40 24.81 -19.46
C GLY A 9 1.51 25.10 -20.95
N LYS A 10 2.54 24.56 -21.63
CA LYS A 10 2.80 24.76 -23.07
C LYS A 10 2.35 23.56 -23.88
N LEU A 11 1.82 23.81 -25.07
CA LEU A 11 1.47 22.75 -26.02
C LEU A 11 2.69 22.23 -26.82
N GLY A 12 3.76 23.01 -26.91
CA GLY A 12 5.00 22.70 -27.62
C GLY A 12 6.17 23.52 -27.12
N ARG A 13 7.39 23.20 -27.60
CA ARG A 13 8.66 23.79 -27.11
C ARG A 13 8.69 25.32 -27.21
N ASN A 14 8.17 25.90 -28.30
CA ASN A 14 8.17 27.35 -28.54
C ASN A 14 6.76 27.94 -28.48
N GLN A 15 5.81 27.27 -27.86
CA GLN A 15 4.44 27.74 -27.72
C GLN A 15 4.25 28.59 -26.45
N PRO A 16 3.31 29.53 -26.45
CA PRO A 16 3.00 30.33 -25.29
C PRO A 16 2.42 29.44 -24.16
N ILE A 17 2.56 29.92 -22.94
CA ILE A 17 1.91 29.30 -21.74
C ILE A 17 0.41 29.61 -21.84
N THR A 18 -0.42 28.58 -21.83
CA THR A 18 -1.89 28.72 -21.97
C THR A 18 -2.64 28.46 -20.66
N HIS A 19 -1.95 27.84 -19.66
CA HIS A 19 -2.51 27.56 -18.33
C HIS A 19 -1.38 27.24 -17.34
N LEU A 20 -1.72 27.16 -16.05
CA LEU A 20 -0.76 26.73 -15.04
C LEU A 20 -0.25 25.32 -15.33
N GLY A 21 1.06 25.15 -15.26
CA GLY A 21 1.72 23.88 -15.47
C GLY A 21 2.95 23.72 -14.58
N ILE A 22 3.53 22.54 -14.62
CA ILE A 22 4.74 22.18 -13.86
C ILE A 22 5.81 21.66 -14.84
N ASN A 23 7.06 21.69 -14.42
CA ASN A 23 8.11 20.95 -15.11
C ASN A 23 8.08 19.49 -14.67
N GLY A 24 7.20 18.71 -15.28
CA GLY A 24 6.94 17.31 -14.94
C GLY A 24 7.38 16.31 -16.01
N THR A 25 8.32 16.69 -16.86
CA THR A 25 8.89 15.77 -17.86
C THR A 25 9.85 14.81 -17.19
N ALA A 26 9.60 13.51 -17.38
CA ALA A 26 10.52 12.48 -16.87
C ALA A 26 11.86 12.54 -17.62
N TYR A 27 12.95 12.41 -16.87
CA TYR A 27 14.30 12.26 -17.44
C TYR A 27 14.47 10.87 -18.03
N GLU A 28 15.40 10.72 -18.98
CA GLU A 28 15.69 9.46 -19.68
C GLU A 28 15.97 8.31 -18.71
N LEU A 29 16.72 8.56 -17.65
CA LEU A 29 17.01 7.54 -16.62
C LEU A 29 15.75 7.06 -15.90
N GLN A 30 14.84 7.97 -15.54
CA GLN A 30 13.56 7.64 -14.96
C GLN A 30 12.67 6.85 -15.93
N ALA A 31 12.66 7.25 -17.21
CA ALA A 31 11.94 6.55 -18.26
C ALA A 31 12.46 5.12 -18.46
N CYS A 32 13.78 4.91 -18.41
CA CYS A 32 14.41 3.60 -18.45
C CYS A 32 13.99 2.73 -17.25
N GLN A 33 14.05 3.28 -16.05
CA GLN A 33 13.62 2.55 -14.83
C GLN A 33 12.16 2.09 -14.91
N ILE A 34 11.27 3.01 -15.35
CA ILE A 34 9.84 2.69 -15.56
C ILE A 34 9.69 1.62 -16.62
N TYR A 35 10.39 1.74 -17.76
CA TYR A 35 10.32 0.76 -18.85
C TYR A 35 10.70 -0.65 -18.37
N PHE A 36 11.85 -0.81 -17.72
CA PHE A 36 12.30 -2.10 -17.18
C PHE A 36 11.36 -2.63 -16.08
N GLY A 37 10.81 -1.76 -15.26
CA GLY A 37 9.79 -2.11 -14.28
C GLY A 37 8.52 -2.66 -14.93
N LEU A 38 8.06 -2.05 -16.01
CA LEU A 38 6.88 -2.50 -16.77
C LEU A 38 7.06 -3.89 -17.39
N LEU A 39 8.27 -4.24 -17.85
CA LEU A 39 8.55 -5.57 -18.38
C LEU A 39 8.34 -6.68 -17.35
N LYS A 40 8.56 -6.38 -16.06
CA LYS A 40 8.41 -7.32 -14.94
C LYS A 40 7.10 -7.16 -14.18
N TYR A 41 6.30 -6.14 -14.49
CA TYR A 41 5.15 -5.75 -13.70
C TYR A 41 4.14 -6.89 -13.49
N LYS A 42 3.82 -7.66 -14.52
CA LYS A 42 2.87 -8.78 -14.44
C LYS A 42 3.35 -9.85 -13.45
N GLN A 43 4.63 -10.20 -13.50
CA GLN A 43 5.23 -11.18 -12.58
C GLN A 43 5.21 -10.68 -11.14
N TRP A 44 5.59 -9.43 -10.90
CA TRP A 44 5.55 -8.82 -9.58
C TRP A 44 4.14 -8.73 -9.01
N GLN A 45 3.17 -8.41 -9.86
CA GLN A 45 1.78 -8.35 -9.49
C GLN A 45 1.25 -9.74 -9.09
N GLN A 46 1.58 -10.78 -9.85
CA GLN A 46 1.21 -12.16 -9.54
C GLN A 46 1.80 -12.59 -8.19
N ARG A 47 3.08 -12.30 -7.95
CA ARG A 47 3.73 -12.65 -6.69
C ARG A 47 3.04 -12.00 -5.48
N ARG A 48 2.71 -10.71 -5.56
CA ARG A 48 1.99 -10.02 -4.47
C ARG A 48 0.62 -10.62 -4.18
N ARG A 49 -0.08 -11.09 -5.21
CA ARG A 49 -1.36 -11.78 -5.03
C ARG A 49 -1.17 -13.13 -4.34
N GLN A 50 -0.20 -13.93 -4.76
CA GLN A 50 0.11 -15.21 -4.12
C GLN A 50 0.41 -15.04 -2.63
N ILE A 51 1.20 -14.02 -2.26
CA ILE A 51 1.49 -13.71 -0.86
C ILE A 51 0.21 -13.30 -0.11
N ALA A 52 -0.62 -12.44 -0.70
CA ALA A 52 -1.88 -12.01 -0.11
C ALA A 52 -2.84 -13.18 0.11
N ASP A 53 -2.97 -14.06 -0.88
CA ASP A 53 -3.82 -15.26 -0.81
C ASP A 53 -3.32 -16.22 0.29
N TYR A 54 -2.00 -16.41 0.38
CA TYR A 54 -1.39 -17.20 1.44
C TYR A 54 -1.69 -16.63 2.84
N TYR A 55 -1.51 -15.32 3.04
CA TYR A 55 -1.84 -14.70 4.33
C TYR A 55 -3.32 -14.85 4.68
N ILE A 56 -4.23 -14.68 3.73
CA ILE A 56 -5.65 -14.88 3.98
C ILE A 56 -5.90 -16.32 4.44
N GLN A 57 -5.36 -17.32 3.75
CA GLN A 57 -5.53 -18.72 4.11
C GLN A 57 -4.98 -19.05 5.49
N GLN A 58 -3.82 -18.50 5.84
CA GLN A 58 -3.16 -18.83 7.10
C GLN A 58 -3.69 -18.04 8.29
N LEU A 59 -4.39 -16.92 8.09
CA LEU A 59 -4.77 -16.02 9.17
C LEU A 59 -6.29 -15.81 9.30
N MET A 60 -7.10 -16.48 8.46
CA MET A 60 -8.56 -16.25 8.41
C MET A 60 -9.33 -16.68 9.67
N ASP A 61 -8.75 -17.56 10.48
CA ASP A 61 -9.30 -18.06 11.74
C ASP A 61 -8.96 -17.15 12.93
N LEU A 62 -8.07 -16.18 12.76
CA LEU A 62 -7.63 -15.25 13.80
C LEU A 62 -8.60 -14.07 13.95
N PRO A 63 -8.60 -13.36 15.10
CA PRO A 63 -9.46 -12.20 15.34
C PRO A 63 -8.98 -10.94 14.56
N LEU A 64 -8.74 -11.12 13.28
CA LEU A 64 -8.33 -10.11 12.31
C LEU A 64 -9.45 -9.86 11.30
N GLN A 65 -9.57 -8.63 10.82
CA GLN A 65 -10.44 -8.31 9.68
C GLN A 65 -9.58 -8.00 8.45
N PHE A 66 -9.95 -8.60 7.32
CA PHE A 66 -9.27 -8.39 6.05
C PHE A 66 -10.00 -7.33 5.22
N ILE A 67 -9.24 -6.48 4.53
CA ILE A 67 -9.80 -5.55 3.55
C ILE A 67 -9.89 -6.27 2.22
N VAL A 68 -11.11 -6.55 1.78
CA VAL A 68 -11.39 -7.26 0.53
C VAL A 68 -11.77 -6.25 -0.54
N ALA A 69 -11.30 -6.49 -1.76
CA ALA A 69 -11.70 -5.68 -2.92
C ALA A 69 -13.19 -5.86 -3.23
N GLY A 70 -13.87 -4.81 -3.69
CA GLY A 70 -15.25 -4.88 -4.12
C GLY A 70 -15.45 -5.84 -5.31
N GLU A 71 -16.70 -6.24 -5.56
CA GLU A 71 -17.09 -7.32 -6.48
C GLU A 71 -16.50 -7.20 -7.90
N HIS A 72 -16.33 -6.00 -8.43
CA HIS A 72 -15.74 -5.77 -9.77
C HIS A 72 -14.33 -5.19 -9.71
N CYS A 73 -13.66 -5.29 -8.55
CA CYS A 73 -12.35 -4.72 -8.33
C CYS A 73 -11.29 -5.81 -8.16
N VAL A 74 -10.13 -5.57 -8.75
CA VAL A 74 -8.96 -6.44 -8.56
C VAL A 74 -7.89 -5.63 -7.83
N SER A 75 -7.57 -6.05 -6.61
CA SER A 75 -6.49 -5.41 -5.83
C SER A 75 -5.14 -5.66 -6.48
N ASN A 76 -4.28 -4.65 -6.50
CA ASN A 76 -2.87 -4.81 -6.83
C ASN A 76 -2.04 -5.29 -5.65
N ASN A 77 -2.63 -5.41 -4.46
CA ASN A 77 -1.98 -5.81 -3.23
C ASN A 77 -0.64 -5.08 -2.97
N HIS A 78 -0.61 -3.78 -3.30
CA HIS A 78 0.55 -2.94 -3.02
C HIS A 78 0.92 -2.98 -1.55
N LYS A 79 -0.09 -3.01 -0.68
CA LYS A 79 0.02 -3.31 0.75
C LYS A 79 -0.97 -4.41 1.08
N PHE A 80 -0.57 -5.33 1.95
CA PHE A 80 -1.49 -6.28 2.54
C PHE A 80 -1.91 -5.75 3.91
N VAL A 81 -3.18 -5.38 4.02
CA VAL A 81 -3.71 -4.67 5.19
C VAL A 81 -4.67 -5.55 5.96
N VAL A 82 -4.45 -5.63 7.27
CA VAL A 82 -5.36 -6.25 8.23
C VAL A 82 -5.77 -5.24 9.30
N LEU A 83 -6.91 -5.47 9.92
CA LEU A 83 -7.38 -4.67 11.06
C LEU A 83 -7.35 -5.54 12.31
N SER A 84 -6.73 -5.02 13.37
CA SER A 84 -6.70 -5.63 14.69
C SER A 84 -7.21 -4.65 15.73
N LYS A 85 -8.05 -5.14 16.66
CA LYS A 85 -8.45 -4.34 17.83
C LYS A 85 -7.27 -4.07 18.77
N ASP A 86 -6.30 -4.99 18.79
CA ASP A 86 -5.08 -4.90 19.58
C ASP A 86 -3.86 -4.54 18.72
N ARG A 87 -4.03 -3.52 17.85
CA ARG A 87 -3.02 -3.09 16.89
C ARG A 87 -1.66 -2.80 17.54
N ALA A 88 -1.66 -2.07 18.65
CA ALA A 88 -0.43 -1.58 19.26
C ALA A 88 0.47 -2.71 19.72
N ASN A 89 -0.10 -3.69 20.44
CA ASN A 89 0.64 -4.85 20.93
C ASN A 89 1.06 -5.77 19.78
N LEU A 90 0.17 -5.98 18.79
CA LEU A 90 0.51 -6.81 17.63
C LEU A 90 1.66 -6.20 16.83
N VAL A 91 1.65 -4.90 16.54
CA VAL A 91 2.75 -4.24 15.82
C VAL A 91 4.05 -4.32 16.61
N HIS A 92 4.01 -4.05 17.92
CA HIS A 92 5.19 -4.16 18.78
C HIS A 92 5.76 -5.60 18.79
N PHE A 93 4.90 -6.60 18.92
CA PHE A 93 5.28 -8.01 18.89
C PHE A 93 5.92 -8.40 17.56
N LEU A 94 5.31 -8.02 16.45
CA LEU A 94 5.83 -8.30 15.10
C LEU A 94 7.21 -7.67 14.90
N GLN A 95 7.37 -6.41 15.26
CA GLN A 95 8.64 -5.70 15.14
C GLN A 95 9.73 -6.28 16.05
N ALA A 96 9.39 -6.68 17.27
CA ALA A 96 10.31 -7.39 18.18
C ALA A 96 10.79 -8.73 17.59
N ASN A 97 9.94 -9.39 16.78
CA ASN A 97 10.27 -10.61 16.04
C ASN A 97 10.79 -10.35 14.62
N LYS A 98 11.28 -9.13 14.33
CA LYS A 98 11.91 -8.73 13.07
C LYS A 98 10.97 -8.76 11.85
N VAL A 99 9.67 -8.72 12.06
CA VAL A 99 8.67 -8.52 11.00
C VAL A 99 8.40 -7.02 10.86
N ASP A 100 8.69 -6.44 9.71
CA ASP A 100 8.50 -5.01 9.42
C ASP A 100 7.02 -4.70 9.16
N ALA A 101 6.21 -4.80 10.23
CA ALA A 101 4.81 -4.38 10.19
C ALA A 101 4.72 -2.85 10.35
N GLN A 102 3.93 -2.22 9.47
CA GLN A 102 3.80 -0.77 9.38
C GLN A 102 2.35 -0.32 9.55
N ILE A 103 2.17 0.94 9.97
CA ILE A 103 0.84 1.55 10.12
C ILE A 103 0.64 2.58 9.01
N HIS A 104 -0.34 2.35 8.13
CA HIS A 104 -0.69 3.27 7.04
C HIS A 104 -2.20 3.58 7.08
N TYR A 105 -2.65 4.64 7.80
CA TYR A 105 -1.88 5.63 8.58
C TYR A 105 -2.50 5.79 9.97
N THR A 106 -1.78 6.43 10.91
CA THR A 106 -2.25 6.69 12.27
C THR A 106 -3.32 7.76 12.32
N ASP A 107 -3.25 8.72 11.39
CA ASP A 107 -4.10 9.89 11.34
C ASP A 107 -4.78 10.02 9.99
N ASN A 108 -5.98 10.56 9.98
CA ASN A 108 -6.65 10.94 8.75
C ASN A 108 -6.42 12.43 8.41
N PHE A 109 -6.59 12.76 7.14
CA PHE A 109 -6.43 14.14 6.65
C PHE A 109 -7.37 15.12 7.35
N ASN A 110 -8.59 14.68 7.64
CA ASN A 110 -9.61 15.50 8.28
C ASN A 110 -9.21 15.91 9.69
N MET A 111 -8.59 15.00 10.47
CA MET A 111 -8.10 15.33 11.82
C MET A 111 -6.93 16.32 11.80
N THR A 112 -6.07 16.24 10.78
CA THR A 112 -4.84 17.04 10.68
C THR A 112 -5.10 18.40 10.05
N PHE A 113 -5.87 18.46 8.97
CA PHE A 113 -6.03 19.65 8.13
C PHE A 113 -7.48 20.05 7.87
N GLY A 114 -8.45 19.21 8.21
CA GLY A 114 -9.86 19.43 7.96
C GLY A 114 -10.58 20.23 9.04
N ASP A 115 -11.86 20.30 8.90
CA ASP A 115 -12.80 20.99 9.81
C ASP A 115 -13.20 20.16 11.03
N LYS A 116 -12.55 19.03 11.26
CA LYS A 116 -12.85 18.07 12.33
C LYS A 116 -14.25 17.44 12.23
N THR A 117 -14.78 17.32 11.02
CA THR A 117 -16.03 16.59 10.78
C THR A 117 -15.91 15.17 11.32
N ASP A 118 -16.94 14.69 11.97
CA ASP A 118 -16.99 13.33 12.53
C ASP A 118 -16.93 12.27 11.41
N MET A 119 -15.91 11.44 11.45
CA MET A 119 -15.67 10.36 10.49
C MET A 119 -15.42 9.01 11.21
N PRO A 120 -16.42 8.47 11.90
CA PRO A 120 -16.25 7.36 12.84
C PRO A 120 -15.65 6.10 12.17
N MET A 121 -15.96 5.85 10.91
CA MET A 121 -15.38 4.73 10.16
C MET A 121 -13.89 4.94 9.90
N THR A 122 -13.49 6.12 9.44
CA THR A 122 -12.10 6.47 9.19
C THR A 122 -11.28 6.45 10.47
N ASP A 123 -11.82 7.01 11.55
CA ASP A 123 -11.17 7.04 12.86
C ASP A 123 -10.97 5.63 13.43
N ARG A 124 -11.95 4.75 13.24
CA ARG A 124 -11.82 3.33 13.58
C ARG A 124 -10.72 2.66 12.77
N LEU A 125 -10.68 2.88 11.45
CA LEU A 125 -9.66 2.30 10.59
C LEU A 125 -8.25 2.78 10.96
N CYS A 126 -8.08 4.09 11.19
CA CYS A 126 -6.81 4.66 11.64
C CYS A 126 -6.29 4.05 12.95
N LYS A 127 -7.19 3.58 13.82
CA LYS A 127 -6.83 2.92 15.08
C LYS A 127 -6.50 1.43 14.95
N GLN A 128 -6.92 0.76 13.88
CA GLN A 128 -6.85 -0.71 13.76
C GLN A 128 -5.94 -1.20 12.64
N VAL A 129 -5.61 -0.35 11.67
CA VAL A 129 -4.88 -0.71 10.45
C VAL A 129 -3.44 -1.14 10.72
N ILE A 130 -3.05 -2.28 10.13
CA ILE A 130 -1.68 -2.80 10.10
C ILE A 130 -1.41 -3.27 8.67
N SER A 131 -0.25 -2.91 8.13
CA SER A 131 0.24 -3.45 6.87
C SER A 131 1.32 -4.49 7.14
N LEU A 132 1.09 -5.72 6.73
CA LEU A 132 2.10 -6.77 6.72
C LEU A 132 2.99 -6.65 5.48
N PRO A 133 4.26 -7.12 5.54
CA PRO A 133 5.16 -7.10 4.40
C PRO A 133 4.54 -7.84 3.20
N ASN A 134 4.48 -7.17 2.05
CA ASN A 134 3.99 -7.75 0.80
C ASN A 134 4.72 -7.13 -0.39
N HIS A 135 5.78 -7.76 -0.83
CA HIS A 135 6.53 -7.34 -2.02
C HIS A 135 7.09 -8.55 -2.77
N GLN A 136 7.41 -8.33 -4.04
CA GLN A 136 7.78 -9.38 -4.98
C GLN A 136 9.10 -10.11 -4.67
N TRP A 137 9.90 -9.61 -3.76
CA TRP A 137 11.19 -10.21 -3.37
C TRP A 137 11.11 -11.08 -2.12
N LEU A 138 9.95 -11.14 -1.44
CA LEU A 138 9.78 -12.07 -0.32
C LEU A 138 9.84 -13.52 -0.82
N THR A 139 10.65 -14.32 -0.17
CA THR A 139 10.70 -15.78 -0.35
C THR A 139 9.49 -16.44 0.32
N ASP A 140 9.19 -17.68 -0.05
CA ASP A 140 8.10 -18.43 0.58
C ASP A 140 8.36 -18.66 2.07
N ALA A 141 9.61 -18.95 2.45
CA ALA A 141 10.01 -19.13 3.85
C ALA A 141 9.84 -17.86 4.69
N GLU A 142 10.12 -16.67 4.12
CA GLU A 142 9.87 -15.39 4.80
C GLU A 142 8.37 -15.13 4.96
N VAL A 143 7.57 -15.42 3.93
CA VAL A 143 6.11 -15.27 3.98
C VAL A 143 5.51 -16.20 5.04
N GLU A 144 5.95 -17.45 5.11
CA GLU A 144 5.56 -18.41 6.13
C GLU A 144 5.96 -17.95 7.54
N THR A 145 7.20 -17.47 7.70
CA THR A 145 7.68 -16.92 8.98
C THR A 145 6.83 -15.74 9.44
N ILE A 146 6.46 -14.81 8.54
CA ILE A 146 5.59 -13.69 8.87
C ILE A 146 4.21 -14.19 9.33
N ALA A 147 3.59 -15.12 8.60
CA ALA A 147 2.29 -15.66 8.95
C ALA A 147 2.32 -16.36 10.32
N ASN A 148 3.33 -17.22 10.56
CA ASN A 148 3.51 -17.91 11.82
C ASN A 148 3.75 -16.92 13.00
N THR A 149 4.51 -15.86 12.77
CA THR A 149 4.72 -14.82 13.77
C THR A 149 3.42 -14.11 14.14
N VAL A 150 2.55 -13.84 13.16
CA VAL A 150 1.22 -13.28 13.43
C VAL A 150 0.38 -14.27 14.26
N ARG A 151 0.40 -15.56 13.94
CA ARG A 151 -0.35 -16.58 14.68
C ARG A 151 0.10 -16.68 16.13
N ASN A 152 1.40 -16.74 16.36
CA ASN A 152 1.99 -16.86 17.71
C ASN A 152 1.63 -15.70 18.65
N PHE A 153 1.20 -14.54 18.11
CA PHE A 153 0.68 -13.44 18.94
C PHE A 153 -0.71 -13.76 19.52
N PHE A 154 -1.50 -14.58 18.86
CA PHE A 154 -2.86 -14.91 19.27
C PHE A 154 -2.99 -16.27 20.00
N GLU A 155 -1.92 -17.07 20.02
CA GLU A 155 -1.81 -18.31 20.78
C GLU A 155 -1.33 -18.05 22.21
#